data_871562ab446baa61539fce5aa9f18cd5
#
_entry.id   871562ab446baa61539fce5aa9f18cd5
#
_cell.length_a   1.000
_cell.length_b   1.000
_cell.length_c   1.000
_cell.angle_alpha   90.00
_cell.angle_beta   90.00
_cell.angle_gamma   90.00
#
_symmetry.space_group_name_H-M   'P 1'
#
loop_
_entity.id
_entity.type
_entity.pdbx_description
1 polymer ?
#
loop_
_entity_poly.entity_id
_entity_poly.type
_entity_poly.pdbx_seq_one_letter_code
_entity_poly.pdbx_strand_id
1 'polypeptide(L)'
;MNNIKNAILGLFCSVLMVPAAYAGTLDTVKDQGFFNCGVSQGVPGFSNPDENGNWSGIDVDVCRAVSAAIFGDADKVKYVPLTAKERFTALQAGEIDILSRNTTWTLSRDAQIGLEFAGVNFYDGQGFMVRKDSGITSAMELDGASVCTNLGTTTELNMADFFRANSMAYEPVVFEKADEVVNAYDEGRCDTYT
;
A
#
# COMPACT_ATOMS: atom_id res chain seq x y z
N MET A 1 51.95 -53.67 36.69
CA MET A 1 51.12 -52.64 37.36
C MET A 1 51.40 -51.36 36.67
N ASN A 2 50.67 -51.12 35.58
CA ASN A 2 50.83 -49.91 34.73
C ASN A 2 49.50 -49.18 34.64
N ASN A 3 49.45 -48.01 35.22
CA ASN A 3 48.36 -47.12 35.14
C ASN A 3 48.49 -46.25 33.87
N ILE A 4 47.68 -46.50 32.84
CA ILE A 4 47.57 -45.67 31.66
C ILE A 4 46.51 -44.62 31.98
N LYS A 5 46.96 -43.38 32.15
CA LYS A 5 46.10 -42.23 32.27
C LYS A 5 45.66 -41.80 30.87
N ASN A 6 44.40 -42.00 30.57
CA ASN A 6 43.75 -41.46 29.34
C ASN A 6 43.56 -39.94 29.45
N ALA A 7 44.34 -39.17 28.69
CA ALA A 7 44.14 -37.77 28.51
C ALA A 7 43.08 -37.59 27.37
N ILE A 8 41.86 -37.23 27.75
CA ILE A 8 40.81 -36.83 26.81
C ILE A 8 41.08 -35.38 26.41
N LEU A 9 41.57 -35.21 25.21
CA LEU A 9 41.77 -33.91 24.59
C LEU A 9 40.40 -33.39 24.08
N GLY A 10 39.72 -32.58 24.87
CA GLY A 10 38.48 -31.92 24.50
C GLY A 10 38.75 -30.84 23.48
N LEU A 11 38.40 -31.10 22.22
CA LEU A 11 38.42 -30.12 21.15
C LEU A 11 37.23 -29.16 21.35
N PHE A 12 37.46 -28.01 21.95
CA PHE A 12 36.49 -26.93 22.05
C PHE A 12 36.34 -26.31 20.66
N CYS A 13 35.28 -26.72 19.90
CA CYS A 13 34.89 -26.09 18.67
C CYS A 13 34.19 -24.76 19.03
N SER A 14 34.95 -23.67 19.11
CA SER A 14 34.40 -22.32 19.26
C SER A 14 33.69 -21.95 17.95
N VAL A 15 32.35 -22.11 17.93
CA VAL A 15 31.53 -21.57 16.87
C VAL A 15 31.56 -20.05 17.02
N LEU A 16 32.36 -19.39 16.19
CA LEU A 16 32.33 -17.96 16.00
C LEU A 16 30.95 -17.63 15.39
N MET A 17 29.97 -17.25 16.22
CA MET A 17 28.76 -16.56 15.74
C MET A 17 29.21 -15.21 15.20
N VAL A 18 29.45 -15.15 13.88
CA VAL A 18 29.56 -13.89 13.18
C VAL A 18 28.16 -13.28 13.24
N PRO A 19 27.95 -12.10 13.86
CA PRO A 19 26.68 -11.43 13.78
C PRO A 19 26.42 -11.18 12.28
N ALA A 20 25.34 -11.74 11.75
CA ALA A 20 24.88 -11.38 10.42
C ALA A 20 24.54 -9.88 10.52
N ALA A 21 25.40 -9.04 9.95
CA ALA A 21 25.08 -7.64 9.74
C ALA A 21 23.88 -7.65 8.77
N TYR A 22 22.69 -7.37 9.28
CA TYR A 22 21.54 -7.11 8.43
C TYR A 22 21.88 -5.84 7.62
N ALA A 23 22.16 -6.01 6.34
CA ALA A 23 22.24 -4.89 5.42
C ALA A 23 20.89 -4.15 5.49
N GLY A 24 20.93 -2.84 5.71
CA GLY A 24 19.72 -2.02 5.69
C GLY A 24 19.06 -2.06 4.30
N THR A 25 17.79 -1.77 4.21
CA THR A 25 17.06 -1.74 2.92
C THR A 25 17.79 -0.90 1.88
N LEU A 26 18.36 0.25 2.28
CA LEU A 26 19.12 1.11 1.36
C LEU A 26 20.38 0.44 0.81
N ASP A 27 21.10 -0.36 1.61
CA ASP A 27 22.29 -1.07 1.15
C ASP A 27 21.89 -2.15 0.14
N THR A 28 20.84 -2.91 0.43
CA THR A 28 20.25 -3.91 -0.48
C THR A 28 19.83 -3.26 -1.81
N VAL A 29 19.15 -2.13 -1.76
CA VAL A 29 18.72 -1.36 -2.94
C VAL A 29 19.90 -0.90 -3.78
N LYS A 30 20.97 -0.39 -3.14
CA LYS A 30 22.20 0.03 -3.85
C LYS A 30 22.91 -1.15 -4.50
N ASP A 31 22.98 -2.28 -3.82
CA ASP A 31 23.65 -3.48 -4.34
C ASP A 31 22.89 -4.10 -5.53
N GLN A 32 21.58 -4.07 -5.53
CA GLN A 32 20.76 -4.54 -6.65
C GLN A 32 20.70 -3.56 -7.83
N GLY A 33 21.04 -2.27 -7.62
CA GLY A 33 21.12 -1.24 -8.65
C GLY A 33 19.79 -0.67 -9.13
N PHE A 34 18.69 -0.94 -8.45
CA PHE A 34 17.35 -0.38 -8.66
C PHE A 34 16.54 -0.54 -7.36
N PHE A 35 15.36 0.08 -7.27
CA PHE A 35 14.44 -0.21 -6.17
C PHE A 35 13.02 -0.53 -6.65
N ASN A 36 12.28 -1.27 -5.82
CA ASN A 36 10.90 -1.64 -6.09
C ASN A 36 9.97 -0.63 -5.44
N CYS A 37 9.16 0.05 -6.25
CA CYS A 37 8.18 1.01 -5.78
C CYS A 37 6.76 0.45 -5.93
N GLY A 38 6.07 0.25 -4.82
CA GLY A 38 4.66 -0.13 -4.80
C GLY A 38 3.78 1.06 -5.21
N VAL A 39 2.97 0.86 -6.23
CA VAL A 39 2.05 1.87 -6.79
C VAL A 39 0.63 1.33 -6.88
N SER A 40 -0.36 2.16 -7.21
CA SER A 40 -1.72 1.67 -7.50
C SER A 40 -1.77 0.93 -8.84
N GLN A 41 -2.87 0.21 -9.08
CA GLN A 41 -3.06 -0.57 -10.31
C GLN A 41 -3.54 0.27 -11.51
N GLY A 42 -3.74 1.56 -11.32
CA GLY A 42 -4.18 2.51 -12.33
C GLY A 42 -5.14 3.54 -11.73
N VAL A 43 -4.59 4.62 -11.15
CA VAL A 43 -5.36 5.78 -10.70
C VAL A 43 -4.83 7.00 -11.45
N PRO A 44 -5.61 7.55 -12.40
CA PRO A 44 -5.18 8.69 -13.22
C PRO A 44 -4.70 9.87 -12.35
N GLY A 45 -3.58 10.46 -12.72
CA GLY A 45 -2.92 11.56 -11.99
C GLY A 45 -2.05 11.13 -10.81
N PHE A 46 -2.22 9.92 -10.27
CA PHE A 46 -1.43 9.37 -9.15
C PHE A 46 -0.43 8.32 -9.61
N SER A 47 -0.88 7.17 -10.03
CA SER A 47 -0.06 6.14 -10.67
C SER A 47 -0.88 5.40 -11.71
N ASN A 48 -0.60 5.65 -12.97
CA ASN A 48 -1.34 5.09 -14.08
C ASN A 48 -0.39 4.69 -15.22
N PRO A 49 -0.42 3.42 -15.69
CA PRO A 49 0.31 3.02 -16.87
C PRO A 49 -0.43 3.46 -18.15
N ASP A 50 0.33 3.85 -19.17
CA ASP A 50 -0.21 4.03 -20.53
C ASP A 50 -0.30 2.69 -21.27
N GLU A 51 -0.78 2.71 -22.50
CA GLU A 51 -0.91 1.52 -23.37
C GLU A 51 0.45 0.85 -23.68
N ASN A 52 1.55 1.57 -23.53
CA ASN A 52 2.92 1.08 -23.73
C ASN A 52 3.55 0.58 -22.42
N GLY A 53 2.84 0.68 -21.30
CA GLY A 53 3.33 0.31 -19.97
C GLY A 53 4.18 1.39 -19.29
N ASN A 54 4.22 2.63 -19.80
CA ASN A 54 4.91 3.73 -19.15
C ASN A 54 4.04 4.29 -18.02
N TRP A 55 4.62 4.38 -16.84
CA TRP A 55 3.95 4.88 -15.64
C TRP A 55 4.04 6.40 -15.53
N SER A 56 2.98 7.05 -15.06
CA SER A 56 2.90 8.49 -14.84
C SER A 56 2.03 8.85 -13.65
N GLY A 57 2.24 10.04 -13.08
CA GLY A 57 1.49 10.63 -11.99
C GLY A 57 2.34 10.91 -10.76
N ILE A 58 1.77 11.61 -9.76
CA ILE A 58 2.50 12.14 -8.61
C ILE A 58 3.17 11.03 -7.78
N ASP A 59 2.55 9.87 -7.63
CA ASP A 59 3.12 8.74 -6.91
C ASP A 59 4.35 8.18 -7.64
N VAL A 60 4.30 8.13 -8.97
CA VAL A 60 5.39 7.71 -9.85
C VAL A 60 6.55 8.72 -9.78
N ASP A 61 6.25 10.01 -9.78
CA ASP A 61 7.26 11.07 -9.71
C ASP A 61 8.01 11.05 -8.36
N VAL A 62 7.34 10.72 -7.26
CA VAL A 62 7.99 10.48 -5.96
C VAL A 62 8.98 9.32 -6.06
N CYS A 63 8.58 8.18 -6.67
CA CYS A 63 9.49 7.05 -6.88
C CYS A 63 10.69 7.43 -7.74
N ARG A 64 10.49 8.20 -8.81
CA ARG A 64 11.57 8.69 -9.68
C ARG A 64 12.52 9.64 -8.94
N ALA A 65 11.99 10.51 -8.08
CA ALA A 65 12.78 11.40 -7.26
C ALA A 65 13.66 10.63 -6.26
N VAL A 66 13.12 9.60 -5.62
CA VAL A 66 13.88 8.70 -4.72
C VAL A 66 14.97 7.96 -5.51
N SER A 67 14.63 7.42 -6.69
CA SER A 67 15.62 6.79 -7.58
C SER A 67 16.77 7.72 -7.94
N ALA A 68 16.44 8.94 -8.36
CA ALA A 68 17.44 9.95 -8.69
C ALA A 68 18.33 10.30 -7.48
N ALA A 69 17.77 10.36 -6.28
CA ALA A 69 18.53 10.64 -5.06
C ALA A 69 19.49 9.49 -4.67
N ILE A 70 19.10 8.24 -4.91
CA ILE A 70 19.93 7.07 -4.56
C ILE A 70 21.00 6.80 -5.62
N PHE A 71 20.63 6.86 -6.90
CA PHE A 71 21.44 6.37 -8.02
C PHE A 71 21.95 7.49 -8.95
N GLY A 72 21.49 8.73 -8.80
CA GLY A 72 21.71 9.78 -9.79
C GLY A 72 20.93 9.57 -11.09
N ASP A 73 19.99 8.63 -11.11
CA ASP A 73 19.22 8.19 -12.27
C ASP A 73 17.76 7.95 -11.85
N ALA A 74 16.81 8.67 -12.44
CA ALA A 74 15.38 8.58 -12.11
C ALA A 74 14.70 7.28 -12.60
N ASP A 75 15.35 6.55 -13.50
CA ASP A 75 14.77 5.37 -14.14
C ASP A 75 15.23 4.03 -13.51
N LYS A 76 16.03 4.09 -12.42
CA LYS A 76 16.44 2.91 -11.63
C LYS A 76 15.33 2.45 -10.67
N VAL A 77 14.09 2.41 -11.14
CA VAL A 77 12.90 2.02 -10.37
C VAL A 77 12.08 0.98 -11.12
N LYS A 78 11.57 -0.01 -10.38
CA LYS A 78 10.57 -0.97 -10.87
C LYS A 78 9.26 -0.70 -10.17
N TYR A 79 8.22 -0.49 -10.94
CA TYR A 79 6.87 -0.28 -10.41
C TYR A 79 6.18 -1.62 -10.16
N VAL A 80 5.64 -1.78 -8.97
CA VAL A 80 4.89 -2.97 -8.54
C VAL A 80 3.44 -2.54 -8.28
N PRO A 81 2.50 -2.82 -9.19
CA PRO A 81 1.11 -2.46 -9.00
C PRO A 81 0.45 -3.36 -7.93
N LEU A 82 -0.12 -2.73 -6.92
CA LEU A 82 -0.74 -3.39 -5.76
C LEU A 82 -2.16 -2.91 -5.54
N THR A 83 -3.03 -3.80 -5.07
CA THR A 83 -4.35 -3.44 -4.55
C THR A 83 -4.22 -2.68 -3.22
N ALA A 84 -5.31 -2.05 -2.77
CA ALA A 84 -5.33 -1.40 -1.46
C ALA A 84 -5.18 -2.42 -0.31
N LYS A 85 -5.61 -3.66 -0.52
CA LYS A 85 -5.54 -4.76 0.44
C LYS A 85 -4.10 -5.31 0.58
N GLU A 86 -3.38 -5.48 -0.53
CA GLU A 86 -2.07 -6.15 -0.58
C GLU A 86 -0.90 -5.25 -0.18
N ARG A 87 -1.02 -3.94 -0.38
CA ARG A 87 0.10 -2.98 -0.31
C ARG A 87 0.94 -3.04 0.96
N PHE A 88 0.31 -3.22 2.13
CA PHE A 88 1.03 -3.26 3.40
C PHE A 88 1.76 -4.58 3.60
N THR A 89 1.14 -5.69 3.22
CA THR A 89 1.77 -7.00 3.29
C THR A 89 2.98 -7.10 2.37
N ALA A 90 2.87 -6.56 1.14
CA ALA A 90 3.98 -6.50 0.19
C ALA A 90 5.17 -5.67 0.74
N LEU A 91 4.89 -4.52 1.39
CA LEU A 91 5.94 -3.72 2.03
C LEU A 91 6.58 -4.44 3.22
N GLN A 92 5.78 -5.05 4.09
CA GLN A 92 6.27 -5.82 5.24
C GLN A 92 7.07 -7.06 4.84
N ALA A 93 6.71 -7.70 3.73
CA ALA A 93 7.42 -8.86 3.18
C ALA A 93 8.71 -8.48 2.44
N GLY A 94 8.97 -7.19 2.20
CA GLY A 94 10.11 -6.72 1.42
C GLY A 94 9.97 -6.99 -0.09
N GLU A 95 8.76 -7.22 -0.60
CA GLU A 95 8.49 -7.32 -2.03
C GLU A 95 8.64 -5.96 -2.71
N ILE A 96 8.40 -4.89 -1.97
CA ILE A 96 8.65 -3.51 -2.33
C ILE A 96 9.49 -2.82 -1.26
N ASP A 97 10.32 -1.87 -1.66
CA ASP A 97 11.21 -1.10 -0.78
C ASP A 97 10.53 0.17 -0.26
N ILE A 98 9.63 0.74 -1.06
CA ILE A 98 8.80 1.91 -0.72
C ILE A 98 7.40 1.73 -1.30
N LEU A 99 6.41 2.26 -0.58
CA LEU A 99 5.04 2.35 -1.06
C LEU A 99 4.70 3.82 -1.35
N SER A 100 4.53 4.17 -2.63
CA SER A 100 4.09 5.49 -3.07
C SER A 100 2.78 5.36 -3.84
N ARG A 101 1.68 5.58 -3.12
CA ARG A 101 0.32 5.51 -3.69
C ARG A 101 -0.66 6.23 -2.76
N ASN A 102 -1.95 6.32 -3.17
CA ASN A 102 -3.07 6.86 -2.39
C ASN A 102 -3.28 6.10 -1.06
N THR A 103 -2.38 6.30 -0.11
CA THR A 103 -2.37 5.63 1.20
C THR A 103 -2.51 6.67 2.30
N THR A 104 -3.67 6.72 2.93
CA THR A 104 -3.95 7.66 4.02
C THR A 104 -3.04 7.40 5.22
N TRP A 105 -2.37 8.42 5.73
CA TRP A 105 -1.66 8.39 6.99
C TRP A 105 -2.67 8.37 8.14
N THR A 106 -2.70 7.29 8.90
CA THR A 106 -3.53 7.16 10.08
C THR A 106 -2.69 6.68 11.25
N LEU A 107 -3.12 7.02 12.47
CA LEU A 107 -2.44 6.57 13.69
C LEU A 107 -2.32 5.04 13.77
N SER A 108 -3.36 4.31 13.35
CA SER A 108 -3.33 2.85 13.35
C SER A 108 -2.30 2.29 12.38
N ARG A 109 -2.18 2.87 11.18
CA ARG A 109 -1.18 2.44 10.20
C ARG A 109 0.24 2.77 10.63
N ASP A 110 0.44 3.92 11.22
CA ASP A 110 1.74 4.38 11.70
C ASP A 110 2.21 3.59 12.95
N ALA A 111 1.32 3.43 13.94
CA ALA A 111 1.70 2.87 15.24
C ALA A 111 1.52 1.36 15.37
N GLN A 112 0.63 0.72 14.59
CA GLN A 112 0.23 -0.68 14.84
C GLN A 112 0.75 -1.68 13.81
N ILE A 113 1.00 -1.27 12.57
CA ILE A 113 1.40 -2.21 11.52
C ILE A 113 2.90 -2.18 11.21
N GLY A 114 3.70 -1.46 12.00
CA GLY A 114 5.16 -1.45 11.89
C GLY A 114 5.69 -0.83 10.59
N LEU A 115 4.96 0.15 10.05
CA LEU A 115 5.34 0.93 8.88
C LEU A 115 5.58 2.37 9.28
N GLU A 116 6.44 3.06 8.57
CA GLU A 116 6.74 4.48 8.78
C GLU A 116 6.32 5.29 7.56
N PHE A 117 5.64 6.41 7.81
CA PHE A 117 5.30 7.38 6.76
C PHE A 117 6.43 8.40 6.60
N ALA A 118 7.10 8.36 5.44
CA ALA A 118 8.20 9.26 5.13
C ALA A 118 7.73 10.69 4.77
N GLY A 119 6.48 10.85 4.32
CA GLY A 119 5.92 12.14 3.96
C GLY A 119 4.53 12.06 3.34
N VAL A 120 3.93 13.23 3.13
CA VAL A 120 2.63 13.41 2.45
C VAL A 120 2.89 14.06 1.09
N ASN A 121 2.45 13.42 0.02
CA ASN A 121 2.56 13.94 -1.34
C ASN A 121 1.27 14.57 -1.85
N PHE A 122 0.12 14.30 -1.20
CA PHE A 122 -1.18 14.84 -1.58
C PHE A 122 -2.12 14.91 -0.37
N TYR A 123 -2.93 15.97 -0.28
CA TYR A 123 -4.01 16.12 0.69
C TYR A 123 -5.34 15.97 -0.04
N ASP A 124 -6.16 15.04 0.42
CA ASP A 124 -7.48 14.77 -0.14
C ASP A 124 -8.58 14.79 0.92
N GLY A 125 -9.78 14.44 0.52
CA GLY A 125 -10.94 14.25 1.38
C GLY A 125 -11.84 13.15 0.82
N GLN A 126 -12.73 12.64 1.66
CA GLN A 126 -13.73 11.66 1.27
C GLN A 126 -15.09 12.31 1.05
N GLY A 127 -15.80 11.85 0.01
CA GLY A 127 -17.17 12.24 -0.29
C GLY A 127 -17.93 11.08 -0.93
N PHE A 128 -19.22 11.28 -1.15
CA PHE A 128 -20.06 10.35 -1.90
C PHE A 128 -20.36 10.93 -3.28
N MET A 129 -20.05 10.17 -4.32
CA MET A 129 -20.36 10.51 -5.69
C MET A 129 -21.69 9.89 -6.06
N VAL A 130 -22.64 10.73 -6.49
CA VAL A 130 -23.97 10.32 -6.97
C VAL A 130 -24.21 10.79 -8.39
N ARG A 131 -25.16 10.19 -9.09
CA ARG A 131 -25.57 10.62 -10.41
C ARG A 131 -26.28 11.96 -10.33
N LYS A 132 -26.06 12.84 -11.31
CA LYS A 132 -26.66 14.18 -11.33
C LYS A 132 -28.18 14.16 -11.35
N ASP A 133 -28.75 13.16 -11.98
CA ASP A 133 -30.21 12.96 -12.13
C ASP A 133 -30.86 12.25 -10.94
N SER A 134 -30.09 11.81 -9.96
CA SER A 134 -30.62 11.19 -8.74
C SER A 134 -31.40 12.17 -7.85
N GLY A 135 -31.13 13.47 -7.98
CA GLY A 135 -31.72 14.51 -7.13
C GLY A 135 -31.12 14.57 -5.70
N ILE A 136 -30.19 13.69 -5.36
CA ILE A 136 -29.51 13.65 -4.05
C ILE A 136 -28.56 14.84 -3.95
N THR A 137 -28.70 15.62 -2.88
CA THR A 137 -27.89 16.82 -2.62
C THR A 137 -27.08 16.72 -1.33
N SER A 138 -27.36 15.72 -0.49
CA SER A 138 -26.72 15.50 0.80
C SER A 138 -26.45 14.02 1.02
N ALA A 139 -25.30 13.70 1.65
CA ALA A 139 -25.01 12.34 2.08
C ALA A 139 -26.03 11.76 3.08
N MET A 140 -26.79 12.64 3.76
CA MET A 140 -27.86 12.23 4.68
C MET A 140 -29.11 11.66 3.96
N GLU A 141 -29.18 11.81 2.63
CA GLU A 141 -30.25 11.26 1.80
C GLU A 141 -29.93 9.85 1.27
N LEU A 142 -28.76 9.29 1.66
CA LEU A 142 -28.29 7.97 1.23
C LEU A 142 -28.78 6.82 2.14
N ASP A 143 -29.77 7.03 2.99
CA ASP A 143 -30.33 5.94 3.83
C ASP A 143 -30.91 4.82 2.96
N GLY A 144 -30.41 3.60 3.14
CA GLY A 144 -30.77 2.41 2.36
C GLY A 144 -30.03 2.25 1.03
N ALA A 145 -29.13 3.17 0.67
CA ALA A 145 -28.43 3.12 -0.60
C ALA A 145 -27.41 1.97 -0.70
N SER A 146 -27.23 1.46 -1.92
CA SER A 146 -26.08 0.61 -2.27
C SER A 146 -24.85 1.46 -2.55
N VAL A 147 -23.72 1.12 -1.89
CA VAL A 147 -22.50 1.94 -1.91
C VAL A 147 -21.32 1.14 -2.44
N CYS A 148 -20.82 1.52 -3.60
CA CYS A 148 -19.57 0.98 -4.17
C CYS A 148 -18.35 1.53 -3.44
N THR A 149 -17.41 0.66 -3.09
CA THR A 149 -16.15 1.06 -2.43
C THR A 149 -15.02 0.05 -2.66
N ASN A 150 -13.76 0.48 -2.43
CA ASN A 150 -12.60 -0.40 -2.49
C ASN A 150 -12.28 -1.05 -1.14
N LEU A 151 -12.04 -2.36 -1.16
CA LEU A 151 -11.61 -3.15 -0.02
C LEU A 151 -10.25 -2.69 0.55
N GLY A 152 -10.13 -2.65 1.88
CA GLY A 152 -8.87 -2.34 2.57
C GLY A 152 -8.49 -0.87 2.57
N THR A 153 -9.44 0.01 2.32
CA THR A 153 -9.26 1.46 2.34
C THR A 153 -9.77 2.09 3.64
N THR A 154 -9.29 3.29 3.97
CA THR A 154 -9.92 4.12 5.01
C THR A 154 -11.31 4.57 4.59
N THR A 155 -11.54 4.68 3.29
CA THR A 155 -12.82 5.06 2.68
C THR A 155 -13.91 4.05 3.05
N GLU A 156 -13.61 2.73 2.95
CA GLU A 156 -14.52 1.66 3.36
C GLU A 156 -14.87 1.76 4.86
N LEU A 157 -13.86 1.99 5.72
CA LEU A 157 -14.08 2.11 7.16
C LEU A 157 -14.89 3.36 7.54
N ASN A 158 -14.52 4.51 6.96
CA ASN A 158 -15.20 5.78 7.22
C ASN A 158 -16.65 5.76 6.69
N MET A 159 -16.91 5.08 5.57
CA MET A 159 -18.27 4.84 5.06
C MET A 159 -19.11 4.12 6.13
N ALA A 160 -18.62 2.98 6.64
CA ALA A 160 -19.33 2.23 7.68
C ALA A 160 -19.58 3.06 8.94
N ASP A 161 -18.60 3.85 9.35
CA ASP A 161 -18.72 4.75 10.49
C ASP A 161 -19.76 5.87 10.25
N PHE A 162 -19.77 6.45 9.05
CA PHE A 162 -20.72 7.50 8.68
C PHE A 162 -22.17 7.00 8.76
N PHE A 163 -22.49 5.88 8.13
CA PHE A 163 -23.83 5.33 8.14
C PHE A 163 -24.28 4.92 9.56
N ARG A 164 -23.39 4.27 10.32
CA ARG A 164 -23.65 3.92 11.72
C ARG A 164 -23.89 5.15 12.60
N ALA A 165 -23.06 6.18 12.50
CA ALA A 165 -23.16 7.39 13.32
C ALA A 165 -24.46 8.16 13.06
N ASN A 166 -25.01 8.07 11.85
CA ASN A 166 -26.24 8.73 11.45
C ASN A 166 -27.48 7.81 11.56
N SER A 167 -27.32 6.58 12.08
CA SER A 167 -28.40 5.58 12.18
C SER A 167 -29.05 5.26 10.84
N MET A 168 -28.26 5.27 9.76
CA MET A 168 -28.67 4.99 8.39
C MET A 168 -28.32 3.56 8.02
N ALA A 169 -29.17 2.90 7.23
CA ALA A 169 -28.87 1.64 6.58
C ALA A 169 -28.10 1.85 5.28
N TYR A 170 -27.33 0.87 4.85
CA TYR A 170 -26.70 0.85 3.54
C TYR A 170 -26.35 -0.58 3.12
N GLU A 171 -26.14 -0.81 1.82
CA GLU A 171 -25.66 -2.07 1.26
C GLU A 171 -24.24 -1.88 0.68
N PRO A 172 -23.19 -2.44 1.30
CA PRO A 172 -21.83 -2.31 0.77
C PRO A 172 -21.62 -3.21 -0.46
N VAL A 173 -21.14 -2.63 -1.57
CA VAL A 173 -20.73 -3.34 -2.77
C VAL A 173 -19.22 -3.13 -2.94
N VAL A 174 -18.45 -4.14 -2.54
CA VAL A 174 -17.00 -4.02 -2.31
C VAL A 174 -16.20 -4.71 -3.41
N PHE A 175 -15.16 -4.04 -3.92
CA PHE A 175 -14.25 -4.55 -4.94
C PHE A 175 -12.78 -4.44 -4.51
N GLU A 176 -11.93 -5.34 -4.98
CA GLU A 176 -10.49 -5.29 -4.68
C GLU A 176 -9.76 -4.30 -5.60
N LYS A 177 -10.19 -4.15 -6.85
CA LYS A 177 -9.56 -3.27 -7.84
C LYS A 177 -10.31 -1.96 -8.03
N ALA A 178 -9.57 -0.88 -8.28
CA ALA A 178 -10.15 0.45 -8.46
C ALA A 178 -10.98 0.57 -9.76
N ASP A 179 -10.54 -0.06 -10.85
CA ASP A 179 -11.27 -0.09 -12.12
C ASP A 179 -12.59 -0.85 -12.02
N GLU A 180 -12.61 -1.95 -11.27
CA GLU A 180 -13.83 -2.74 -11.06
C GLU A 180 -14.91 -1.94 -10.32
N VAL A 181 -14.52 -1.15 -9.30
CA VAL A 181 -15.49 -0.33 -8.55
C VAL A 181 -16.05 0.81 -9.39
N VAL A 182 -15.20 1.46 -10.20
CA VAL A 182 -15.64 2.51 -11.12
C VAL A 182 -16.60 1.95 -12.17
N ASN A 183 -16.25 0.85 -12.81
CA ASN A 183 -17.10 0.18 -13.80
C ASN A 183 -18.44 -0.25 -13.19
N ALA A 184 -18.45 -0.80 -11.98
CA ALA A 184 -19.66 -1.21 -11.31
C ALA A 184 -20.60 -0.01 -11.01
N TYR A 185 -20.03 1.12 -10.62
CA TYR A 185 -20.79 2.35 -10.44
C TYR A 185 -21.33 2.87 -11.76
N ASP A 186 -20.52 2.89 -12.83
CA ASP A 186 -20.94 3.35 -14.16
C ASP A 186 -22.05 2.48 -14.77
N GLU A 187 -21.99 1.17 -14.53
CA GLU A 187 -23.02 0.19 -14.90
C GLU A 187 -24.31 0.30 -14.07
N GLY A 188 -24.35 1.13 -13.03
CA GLY A 188 -25.51 1.30 -12.16
C GLY A 188 -25.72 0.17 -11.14
N ARG A 189 -24.66 -0.57 -10.80
CA ARG A 189 -24.72 -1.63 -9.77
C ARG A 189 -24.77 -1.07 -8.35
N CYS A 190 -24.49 0.21 -8.16
CA CYS A 190 -24.55 0.92 -6.89
C CYS A 190 -25.20 2.30 -7.12
N ASP A 191 -25.91 2.79 -6.11
CA ASP A 191 -26.53 4.11 -6.09
C ASP A 191 -25.48 5.22 -5.93
N THR A 192 -24.44 4.93 -5.18
CA THR A 192 -23.34 5.87 -4.89
C THR A 192 -21.98 5.18 -4.85
N TYR A 193 -20.92 5.97 -5.05
CA TYR A 193 -19.51 5.53 -4.94
C TYR A 193 -18.74 6.42 -3.97
N THR A 194 -17.87 5.80 -3.15
CA THR A 194 -16.98 6.49 -2.22
C THR A 194 -15.61 5.82 -2.13
#